data_6cbf3d06780b42585acb8f58cfe78baf
#
_entry.id   6cbf3d06780b42585acb8f58cfe78baf
#
_cell.length_a   1.000
_cell.length_b   1.000
_cell.length_c   1.000
_cell.angle_alpha   90.00
_cell.angle_beta   90.00
_cell.angle_gamma   90.00
#
_symmetry.space_group_name_H-M   'P 1'
#
loop_
_entity.id
_entity.type
_entity.pdbx_description
1 polymer ?
#
loop_
_entity_poly.entity_id
_entity_poly.type
_entity_poly.pdbx_seq_one_letter_code
_entity_poly.pdbx_strand_id
1 'polypeptide(L)'
;MKKFVSLVLALVLALSMTACGQTRGDDPAPVEDIPTEKVTIRLGGLKGPTSMGMVKLLADAEEGLTANDYTFTMAASAPDLTPQFIKGELDILAVPVNLGATLYANTDGGVMLLAASTLGVLYIVERGDTVESFADLAGRTVYATGKGTTPEYALTYLLAQNGLTLGEDVTVEWKSEPTEVVAQMAQEEGAVAMLPQPFVTVAQGQVEGLRVALDLSAQWDGLDNGSRLVTAGLLVRREFAEAHPDTVAKFLEEYAASVDYVNENPAEAAVLVEAQGIVKAAVAEKAIPNCSLVCITGADMKTAVSGYLQTLYDLKPETVGGAMPDDGFYWMGT
;
A
#
# COMPACT_ATOMS: atom_id res chain seq x y z
N MET A 1 -52.49 63.48 -0.46
CA MET A 1 -52.61 64.40 0.71
C MET A 1 -51.36 64.12 1.57
N LYS A 2 -50.43 65.02 1.46
CA LYS A 2 -49.92 65.86 2.55
C LYS A 2 -49.25 65.11 3.65
N LYS A 3 -47.85 65.15 3.66
CA LYS A 3 -47.05 66.06 4.51
C LYS A 3 -46.87 65.48 5.91
N PHE A 4 -45.71 65.43 6.58
CA PHE A 4 -44.60 66.37 6.89
C PHE A 4 -43.44 65.52 7.43
N VAL A 5 -42.20 65.66 7.06
CA VAL A 5 -41.14 66.65 7.36
C VAL A 5 -40.77 66.77 8.84
N SER A 6 -39.52 66.52 9.12
CA SER A 6 -38.47 67.30 9.80
C SER A 6 -37.77 66.46 10.84
N LEU A 7 -36.49 66.21 10.68
CA LEU A 7 -35.31 67.04 10.99
C LEU A 7 -35.24 67.50 12.47
N VAL A 8 -34.36 66.88 13.27
CA VAL A 8 -33.62 67.60 14.31
C VAL A 8 -32.18 67.12 14.35
N LEU A 9 -31.35 68.04 13.96
CA LEU A 9 -29.87 68.02 14.11
C LEU A 9 -29.56 68.87 15.34
N ALA A 10 -28.77 68.39 16.32
CA ALA A 10 -28.01 69.19 17.27
C ALA A 10 -27.10 68.21 18.01
N LEU A 11 -25.85 68.16 17.74
CA LEU A 11 -24.72 68.97 18.22
C LEU A 11 -24.69 69.21 19.74
N VAL A 12 -23.85 68.43 20.43
CA VAL A 12 -23.12 68.92 21.62
C VAL A 12 -21.69 68.37 21.60
N LEU A 13 -20.74 69.26 21.30
CA LEU A 13 -19.34 69.15 21.66
C LEU A 13 -19.19 69.59 23.11
N ALA A 14 -18.44 68.85 23.92
CA ALA A 14 -17.48 69.44 24.86
C ALA A 14 -16.73 68.34 25.61
N LEU A 15 -15.44 68.28 25.37
CA LEU A 15 -14.24 68.23 26.24
C LEU A 15 -14.39 67.52 27.59
N SER A 16 -13.53 66.52 27.77
CA SER A 16 -12.49 66.59 28.84
C SER A 16 -11.39 65.55 28.59
N MET A 17 -10.20 66.03 28.42
CA MET A 17 -8.94 65.28 28.54
C MET A 17 -8.75 64.81 29.98
N THR A 18 -8.36 63.56 30.18
CA THR A 18 -7.38 63.20 31.21
C THR A 18 -6.68 61.88 30.79
N ALA A 19 -5.38 61.97 30.74
CA ALA A 19 -4.43 60.92 30.47
C ALA A 19 -4.38 59.90 31.57
N CYS A 20 -4.21 58.61 31.21
CA CYS A 20 -3.27 57.73 31.86
C CYS A 20 -3.07 56.49 30.94
N GLY A 21 -1.81 56.22 30.68
CA GLY A 21 -1.40 55.15 29.77
C GLY A 21 -1.74 53.76 30.26
N GLN A 22 -2.18 52.93 29.34
CA GLN A 22 -2.09 51.49 29.41
C GLN A 22 -1.65 51.00 28.03
N THR A 23 -0.47 50.43 28.02
CA THR A 23 0.04 49.66 26.90
C THR A 23 -0.97 48.59 26.53
N ARG A 24 -1.68 48.80 25.40
CA ARG A 24 -2.39 47.73 24.75
C ARG A 24 -1.33 46.78 24.20
N GLY A 25 -1.23 45.60 24.80
CA GLY A 25 -0.63 44.46 24.12
C GLY A 25 -1.43 44.24 22.83
N ASP A 26 -0.71 44.12 21.73
CA ASP A 26 -1.24 43.60 20.47
C ASP A 26 -1.58 42.11 20.72
N ASP A 27 -2.82 41.83 21.10
CA ASP A 27 -3.37 40.49 20.93
C ASP A 27 -3.47 40.25 19.41
N PRO A 28 -2.80 39.22 18.88
CA PRO A 28 -3.00 38.88 17.50
C PRO A 28 -4.49 38.56 17.29
N ALA A 29 -5.09 39.15 16.25
CA ALA A 29 -6.44 38.85 15.86
C ALA A 29 -6.58 37.31 15.74
N PRO A 30 -7.73 36.73 16.13
CA PRO A 30 -7.98 35.31 15.90
C PRO A 30 -7.74 35.04 14.40
N VAL A 31 -6.81 34.15 14.11
CA VAL A 31 -6.67 33.59 12.76
C VAL A 31 -7.97 32.83 12.54
N GLU A 32 -8.86 33.36 11.71
CA GLU A 32 -9.99 32.58 11.23
C GLU A 32 -9.39 31.37 10.49
N ASP A 33 -9.59 30.18 11.05
CA ASP A 33 -9.37 28.94 10.33
C ASP A 33 -10.29 28.95 9.09
N ILE A 34 -9.73 29.40 7.97
CA ILE A 34 -10.40 29.26 6.67
C ILE A 34 -10.45 27.75 6.46
N PRO A 35 -11.63 27.13 6.36
CA PRO A 35 -11.73 25.71 6.04
C PRO A 35 -11.02 25.49 4.71
N THR A 36 -9.86 24.85 4.74
CA THR A 36 -9.21 24.41 3.50
C THR A 36 -10.13 23.38 2.86
N GLU A 37 -10.59 23.64 1.65
CA GLU A 37 -11.42 22.71 0.89
C GLU A 37 -10.68 21.37 0.79
N LYS A 38 -11.32 20.29 1.26
CA LYS A 38 -10.72 18.95 1.22
C LYS A 38 -10.51 18.53 -0.23
N VAL A 39 -9.33 17.98 -0.51
CA VAL A 39 -9.03 17.41 -1.82
C VAL A 39 -9.49 15.95 -1.82
N THR A 40 -10.20 15.54 -2.86
CA THR A 40 -10.54 14.12 -3.04
C THR A 40 -9.38 13.38 -3.67
N ILE A 41 -8.87 12.36 -2.98
CA ILE A 41 -7.84 11.43 -3.47
C ILE A 41 -8.53 10.14 -3.93
N ARG A 42 -8.32 9.76 -5.19
CA ARG A 42 -8.85 8.53 -5.77
C ARG A 42 -7.83 7.43 -5.62
N LEU A 43 -8.10 6.50 -4.71
CA LEU A 43 -7.23 5.39 -4.36
C LEU A 43 -7.58 4.15 -5.19
N GLY A 44 -6.56 3.42 -5.63
CA GLY A 44 -6.69 2.08 -6.17
C GLY A 44 -5.84 1.09 -5.38
N GLY A 45 -6.29 -0.16 -5.22
CA GLY A 45 -5.51 -1.17 -4.53
C GLY A 45 -5.90 -2.60 -4.90
N LEU A 46 -4.95 -3.52 -4.76
CA LEU A 46 -5.20 -4.93 -5.00
C LEU A 46 -5.84 -5.60 -3.77
N LYS A 47 -6.71 -6.57 -4.03
CA LYS A 47 -7.33 -7.40 -2.99
C LYS A 47 -6.26 -8.20 -2.25
N GLY A 48 -6.04 -7.87 -0.98
CA GLY A 48 -5.01 -8.52 -0.16
C GLY A 48 -4.25 -7.53 0.72
N PRO A 49 -3.00 -7.84 1.12
CA PRO A 49 -2.21 -7.01 2.04
C PRO A 49 -2.00 -5.58 1.53
N THR A 50 -1.87 -5.38 0.22
CA THR A 50 -1.73 -4.07 -0.41
C THR A 50 -2.83 -3.07 -0.04
N SER A 51 -4.04 -3.57 0.25
CA SER A 51 -5.20 -2.74 0.63
C SER A 51 -5.51 -2.79 2.12
N MET A 52 -4.99 -3.78 2.86
CA MET A 52 -5.32 -3.95 4.29
C MET A 52 -4.80 -2.79 5.15
N GLY A 53 -3.67 -2.19 4.80
CA GLY A 53 -3.14 -1.02 5.50
C GLY A 53 -4.01 0.25 5.39
N MET A 54 -4.94 0.31 4.44
CA MET A 54 -5.81 1.47 4.19
C MET A 54 -7.16 1.39 4.90
N VAL A 55 -7.54 0.25 5.50
CA VAL A 55 -8.93 0.02 5.93
C VAL A 55 -9.39 0.98 7.04
N LYS A 56 -8.49 1.38 7.94
CA LYS A 56 -8.82 2.38 8.97
C LYS A 56 -8.92 3.78 8.38
N LEU A 57 -8.01 4.16 7.48
CA LEU A 57 -8.09 5.42 6.73
C LEU A 57 -9.44 5.55 6.01
N LEU A 58 -9.88 4.50 5.31
CA LEU A 58 -11.16 4.51 4.60
C LEU A 58 -12.35 4.62 5.54
N ALA A 59 -12.32 3.93 6.68
CA ALA A 59 -13.37 4.04 7.70
C ALA A 59 -13.43 5.45 8.31
N ASP A 60 -12.27 6.05 8.62
CA ASP A 60 -12.20 7.42 9.14
C ASP A 60 -12.68 8.45 8.11
N ALA A 61 -12.43 8.20 6.84
CA ALA A 61 -12.92 9.05 5.76
C ALA A 61 -14.46 9.02 5.64
N GLU A 62 -15.07 7.84 5.76
CA GLU A 62 -16.55 7.71 5.78
C GLU A 62 -17.18 8.46 6.95
N GLU A 63 -16.47 8.57 8.08
CA GLU A 63 -16.89 9.36 9.26
C GLU A 63 -16.53 10.84 9.17
N GLY A 64 -15.82 11.27 8.11
CA GLY A 64 -15.38 12.66 7.91
C GLY A 64 -14.21 13.10 8.81
N LEU A 65 -13.47 12.15 9.38
CA LEU A 65 -12.38 12.38 10.36
C LEU A 65 -11.02 12.64 9.70
N THR A 66 -10.92 12.54 8.39
CA THR A 66 -9.68 12.71 7.62
C THR A 66 -9.50 14.14 7.11
N ALA A 67 -8.26 14.57 6.85
CA ALA A 67 -7.93 15.87 6.26
C ALA A 67 -8.32 15.94 4.78
N ASN A 68 -8.26 14.81 4.07
CA ASN A 68 -8.66 14.66 2.67
C ASN A 68 -9.95 13.85 2.56
N ASP A 69 -10.62 13.92 1.42
CA ASP A 69 -11.68 12.98 1.06
C ASP A 69 -11.09 11.83 0.25
N TYR A 70 -11.66 10.63 0.36
CA TYR A 70 -11.15 9.46 -0.32
C TYR A 70 -12.24 8.72 -1.08
N THR A 71 -11.89 8.23 -2.27
CA THR A 71 -12.63 7.16 -2.95
C THR A 71 -11.70 5.98 -3.13
N PHE A 72 -12.22 4.76 -3.08
CA PHE A 72 -11.41 3.56 -3.19
C PHE A 72 -11.96 2.57 -4.20
N THR A 73 -11.09 2.11 -5.11
CA THR A 73 -11.38 1.08 -6.09
C THR A 73 -10.47 -0.12 -5.86
N MET A 74 -11.06 -1.28 -5.56
CA MET A 74 -10.32 -2.51 -5.36
C MET A 74 -10.47 -3.44 -6.55
N ALA A 75 -9.36 -4.09 -6.96
CA ALA A 75 -9.38 -5.11 -8.00
C ALA A 75 -8.60 -6.37 -7.58
N ALA A 76 -8.86 -7.47 -8.28
CA ALA A 76 -8.14 -8.72 -8.06
C ALA A 76 -6.73 -8.69 -8.67
N SER A 77 -6.52 -7.94 -9.75
CA SER A 77 -5.27 -7.88 -10.49
C SER A 77 -4.85 -6.46 -10.87
N ALA A 78 -3.54 -6.23 -11.01
CA ALA A 78 -3.00 -4.92 -11.37
C ALA A 78 -3.41 -4.45 -12.79
N PRO A 79 -3.54 -5.30 -13.82
CA PRO A 79 -4.03 -4.89 -15.13
C PRO A 79 -5.41 -4.22 -15.12
N ASP A 80 -6.25 -4.49 -14.13
CA ASP A 80 -7.59 -3.89 -14.01
C ASP A 80 -7.54 -2.43 -13.55
N LEU A 81 -6.50 -2.03 -12.81
CA LEU A 81 -6.33 -0.68 -12.24
C LEU A 81 -5.31 0.17 -12.99
N THR A 82 -4.26 -0.44 -13.55
CA THR A 82 -3.16 0.28 -14.20
C THR A 82 -3.62 1.24 -15.31
N PRO A 83 -4.56 0.86 -16.22
CA PRO A 83 -5.06 1.79 -17.24
C PRO A 83 -5.81 2.99 -16.66
N GLN A 84 -6.54 2.80 -15.56
CA GLN A 84 -7.27 3.87 -14.85
C GLN A 84 -6.27 4.84 -14.21
N PHE A 85 -5.23 4.32 -13.59
CA PHE A 85 -4.17 5.12 -12.96
C PHE A 85 -3.41 5.96 -14.00
N ILE A 86 -2.99 5.35 -15.13
CA ILE A 86 -2.29 6.06 -16.21
C ILE A 86 -3.17 7.15 -16.84
N LYS A 87 -4.48 6.91 -16.99
CA LYS A 87 -5.43 7.90 -17.52
C LYS A 87 -5.78 9.01 -16.53
N GLY A 88 -5.33 8.94 -15.28
CA GLY A 88 -5.66 9.91 -14.25
C GLY A 88 -7.06 9.73 -13.65
N GLU A 89 -7.66 8.55 -13.76
CA GLU A 89 -8.90 8.18 -13.09
C GLU A 89 -8.66 7.77 -11.63
N LEU A 90 -7.41 7.38 -11.30
CA LEU A 90 -6.88 7.16 -9.95
C LEU A 90 -5.68 8.07 -9.72
N ASP A 91 -5.48 8.53 -8.48
CA ASP A 91 -4.37 9.41 -8.10
C ASP A 91 -3.26 8.65 -7.40
N ILE A 92 -3.62 7.67 -6.55
CA ILE A 92 -2.70 6.81 -5.81
C ILE A 92 -3.08 5.35 -6.07
N LEU A 93 -2.07 4.49 -6.25
CA LEU A 93 -2.25 3.08 -6.58
C LEU A 93 -1.35 2.19 -5.71
N ALA A 94 -1.93 1.26 -4.96
CA ALA A 94 -1.23 0.26 -4.18
C ALA A 94 -1.01 -1.02 -5.01
N VAL A 95 0.25 -1.28 -5.40
CA VAL A 95 0.65 -2.38 -6.30
C VAL A 95 2.05 -2.90 -5.96
N PRO A 96 2.47 -4.05 -6.54
CA PRO A 96 3.85 -4.51 -6.43
C PRO A 96 4.87 -3.46 -6.87
N VAL A 97 5.95 -3.30 -6.10
CA VAL A 97 6.94 -2.21 -6.34
C VAL A 97 7.67 -2.35 -7.67
N ASN A 98 7.91 -3.56 -8.16
CA ASN A 98 8.52 -3.79 -9.46
C ASN A 98 7.63 -3.32 -10.62
N LEU A 99 6.31 -3.46 -10.49
CA LEU A 99 5.36 -2.87 -11.43
C LEU A 99 5.43 -1.34 -11.37
N GLY A 100 5.64 -0.76 -10.17
CA GLY A 100 5.88 0.66 -10.00
C GLY A 100 7.08 1.16 -10.81
N ALA A 101 8.21 0.45 -10.74
CA ALA A 101 9.40 0.75 -11.54
C ALA A 101 9.12 0.63 -13.05
N THR A 102 8.39 -0.40 -13.46
CA THR A 102 7.97 -0.59 -14.85
C THR A 102 7.07 0.55 -15.33
N LEU A 103 6.12 0.99 -14.51
CA LEU A 103 5.25 2.12 -14.84
C LEU A 103 6.04 3.44 -14.92
N TYR A 104 7.01 3.63 -14.02
CA TYR A 104 7.91 4.78 -14.07
C TYR A 104 8.64 4.84 -15.41
N ALA A 105 9.26 3.75 -15.86
CA ALA A 105 9.94 3.66 -17.13
C ALA A 105 8.99 3.91 -18.32
N ASN A 106 7.79 3.30 -18.29
CA ASN A 106 6.84 3.36 -19.40
C ASN A 106 6.09 4.70 -19.52
N THR A 107 6.13 5.53 -18.47
CA THR A 107 5.48 6.86 -18.43
C THR A 107 6.49 8.00 -18.44
N ASP A 108 7.76 7.74 -18.78
CA ASP A 108 8.83 8.74 -18.75
C ASP A 108 8.88 9.50 -17.40
N GLY A 109 8.78 8.77 -16.29
CA GLY A 109 8.79 9.35 -14.95
C GLY A 109 7.45 9.93 -14.49
N GLY A 110 6.34 9.61 -15.14
CA GLY A 110 5.00 10.13 -14.82
C GLY A 110 4.41 9.64 -13.50
N VAL A 111 5.09 8.73 -12.79
CA VAL A 111 4.67 8.21 -11.49
C VAL A 111 5.81 8.32 -10.47
N MET A 112 5.47 8.35 -9.18
CA MET A 112 6.44 8.29 -8.07
C MET A 112 5.99 7.29 -7.02
N LEU A 113 6.95 6.73 -6.29
CA LEU A 113 6.71 5.87 -5.13
C LEU A 113 6.66 6.71 -3.85
N LEU A 114 5.54 6.67 -3.15
CA LEU A 114 5.31 7.41 -1.89
C LEU A 114 5.82 6.64 -0.67
N ALA A 115 5.56 5.33 -0.65
CA ALA A 115 5.90 4.47 0.48
C ALA A 115 6.05 3.02 0.03
N ALA A 116 6.91 2.25 0.71
CA ALA A 116 6.75 0.80 0.76
C ALA A 116 5.62 0.50 1.75
N SER A 117 4.62 -0.26 1.30
CA SER A 117 3.39 -0.53 2.05
C SER A 117 3.30 -1.95 2.59
N THR A 118 4.05 -2.88 2.00
CA THR A 118 4.04 -4.29 2.39
C THR A 118 5.42 -4.88 2.13
N LEU A 119 6.01 -5.46 3.15
CA LEU A 119 7.25 -6.25 3.02
C LEU A 119 6.92 -7.67 2.53
N GLY A 120 7.73 -8.66 2.87
CA GLY A 120 7.47 -10.03 2.46
C GLY A 120 6.23 -10.61 3.12
N VAL A 121 5.37 -11.23 2.30
CA VAL A 121 4.10 -11.85 2.70
C VAL A 121 3.86 -13.18 1.98
N LEU A 122 4.89 -13.69 1.31
CA LEU A 122 4.81 -14.88 0.48
C LEU A 122 5.35 -16.10 1.23
N TYR A 123 4.63 -17.20 1.10
CA TYR A 123 4.96 -18.45 1.78
C TYR A 123 4.80 -19.63 0.81
N ILE A 124 5.70 -20.62 0.90
CA ILE A 124 5.42 -21.94 0.36
C ILE A 124 4.59 -22.69 1.39
N VAL A 125 3.44 -23.15 0.96
CA VAL A 125 2.54 -24.01 1.74
C VAL A 125 2.47 -25.38 1.10
N GLU A 126 2.27 -26.40 1.90
CA GLU A 126 2.17 -27.78 1.47
C GLU A 126 1.01 -28.49 2.17
N ARG A 127 0.25 -29.28 1.42
CA ARG A 127 -0.66 -30.27 1.98
C ARG A 127 0.10 -31.59 2.14
N GLY A 128 0.91 -31.65 3.19
CA GLY A 128 1.86 -32.74 3.45
C GLY A 128 2.97 -32.29 4.39
N ASP A 129 4.08 -33.03 4.40
CA ASP A 129 5.20 -32.85 5.32
C ASP A 129 6.58 -33.10 4.66
N THR A 130 6.69 -32.93 3.34
CA THR A 130 7.88 -33.32 2.56
C THR A 130 8.76 -32.15 2.14
N VAL A 131 8.28 -30.90 2.20
CA VAL A 131 9.05 -29.71 1.84
C VAL A 131 9.64 -29.08 3.09
N GLU A 132 10.96 -29.22 3.30
CA GLU A 132 11.70 -28.59 4.39
C GLU A 132 12.63 -27.48 3.91
N SER A 133 12.97 -27.48 2.61
CA SER A 133 13.86 -26.52 1.97
C SER A 133 13.45 -26.26 0.52
N PHE A 134 14.04 -25.27 -0.14
CA PHE A 134 13.85 -25.05 -1.58
C PHE A 134 14.29 -26.25 -2.42
N ALA A 135 15.29 -27.01 -1.99
CA ALA A 135 15.75 -28.20 -2.72
C ALA A 135 14.65 -29.26 -2.88
N ASP A 136 13.71 -29.34 -1.94
CA ASP A 136 12.61 -30.31 -1.97
C ASP A 136 11.50 -29.92 -2.98
N LEU A 137 11.62 -28.76 -3.61
CA LEU A 137 10.75 -28.33 -4.70
C LEU A 137 11.16 -28.93 -6.06
N ALA A 138 12.35 -29.53 -6.16
CA ALA A 138 12.83 -30.15 -7.39
C ALA A 138 11.86 -31.23 -7.88
N GLY A 139 11.46 -31.16 -9.15
CA GLY A 139 10.49 -32.06 -9.78
C GLY A 139 9.04 -31.82 -9.37
N ARG A 140 8.75 -30.82 -8.56
CA ARG A 140 7.39 -30.49 -8.07
C ARG A 140 6.69 -29.48 -8.97
N THR A 141 5.36 -29.50 -8.90
CA THR A 141 4.52 -28.42 -9.40
C THR A 141 4.11 -27.54 -8.22
N VAL A 142 4.34 -26.24 -8.33
CA VAL A 142 3.96 -25.21 -7.35
C VAL A 142 2.78 -24.41 -7.93
N TYR A 143 1.65 -24.39 -7.26
CA TYR A 143 0.53 -23.53 -7.63
C TYR A 143 0.75 -22.11 -7.10
N ALA A 144 0.58 -21.10 -7.95
CA ALA A 144 0.87 -19.72 -7.55
C ALA A 144 0.01 -18.69 -8.28
N THR A 145 0.06 -17.43 -7.82
CA THR A 145 -0.49 -16.27 -8.50
C THR A 145 0.58 -15.19 -8.68
N GLY A 146 0.30 -14.16 -9.46
CA GLY A 146 1.18 -13.00 -9.61
C GLY A 146 2.29 -13.19 -10.65
N LYS A 147 1.99 -13.94 -11.74
CA LYS A 147 2.89 -14.03 -12.90
C LYS A 147 3.22 -12.65 -13.44
N GLY A 148 4.49 -12.39 -13.74
CA GLY A 148 5.00 -11.10 -14.23
C GLY A 148 5.14 -10.03 -13.15
N THR A 149 5.00 -10.40 -11.87
CA THR A 149 5.12 -9.46 -10.74
C THR A 149 5.99 -10.04 -9.62
N THR A 150 6.11 -9.31 -8.51
CA THR A 150 6.93 -9.69 -7.34
C THR A 150 6.84 -11.18 -6.96
N PRO A 151 5.68 -11.85 -6.88
CA PRO A 151 5.63 -13.26 -6.52
C PRO A 151 6.45 -14.17 -7.44
N GLU A 152 6.32 -14.02 -8.77
CA GLU A 152 7.12 -14.83 -9.71
C GLU A 152 8.60 -14.55 -9.55
N TYR A 153 8.99 -13.28 -9.47
CA TYR A 153 10.41 -12.92 -9.44
C TYR A 153 11.08 -13.30 -8.13
N ALA A 154 10.40 -13.14 -6.99
CA ALA A 154 10.89 -13.59 -5.70
C ALA A 154 11.10 -15.11 -5.68
N LEU A 155 10.14 -15.88 -6.19
CA LEU A 155 10.27 -17.33 -6.31
C LEU A 155 11.43 -17.71 -7.24
N THR A 156 11.52 -17.09 -8.42
CA THR A 156 12.59 -17.33 -9.40
C THR A 156 13.96 -17.07 -8.80
N TYR A 157 14.12 -15.95 -8.09
CA TYR A 157 15.36 -15.58 -7.44
C TYR A 157 15.76 -16.59 -6.36
N LEU A 158 14.84 -16.92 -5.46
CA LEU A 158 15.11 -17.86 -4.37
C LEU A 158 15.39 -19.29 -4.87
N LEU A 159 14.71 -19.73 -5.93
CA LEU A 159 15.03 -21.01 -6.59
C LEU A 159 16.44 -20.98 -7.14
N ALA A 160 16.83 -19.93 -7.88
CA ALA A 160 18.18 -19.80 -8.44
C ALA A 160 19.27 -19.77 -7.36
N GLN A 161 19.05 -19.10 -6.22
CA GLN A 161 19.97 -19.12 -5.09
C GLN A 161 20.13 -20.51 -4.45
N ASN A 162 19.16 -21.41 -4.68
CA ASN A 162 19.21 -22.80 -4.23
C ASN A 162 19.57 -23.78 -5.36
N GLY A 163 20.08 -23.30 -6.50
CA GLY A 163 20.53 -24.10 -7.63
C GLY A 163 19.42 -24.74 -8.45
N LEU A 164 18.20 -24.19 -8.38
CA LEU A 164 17.03 -24.66 -9.12
C LEU A 164 16.58 -23.62 -10.15
N THR A 165 16.08 -24.09 -11.28
CA THR A 165 15.60 -23.27 -12.39
C THR A 165 14.08 -23.38 -12.51
N LEU A 166 13.39 -22.24 -12.44
CA LEU A 166 11.96 -22.19 -12.68
C LEU A 166 11.64 -22.60 -14.14
N GLY A 167 10.73 -23.55 -14.30
CA GLY A 167 10.30 -24.07 -15.60
C GLY A 167 11.15 -25.28 -16.09
N GLU A 168 12.29 -25.57 -15.46
CA GLU A 168 13.11 -26.76 -15.72
C GLU A 168 13.04 -27.71 -14.52
N ASP A 169 13.53 -27.28 -13.37
CA ASP A 169 13.56 -28.09 -12.15
C ASP A 169 12.26 -27.98 -11.35
N VAL A 170 11.60 -26.82 -11.38
CA VAL A 170 10.34 -26.56 -10.69
C VAL A 170 9.31 -26.02 -11.67
N THR A 171 8.20 -26.72 -11.82
CA THR A 171 7.08 -26.26 -12.64
C THR A 171 6.19 -25.32 -11.81
N VAL A 172 5.73 -24.20 -12.37
CA VAL A 172 4.73 -23.34 -11.72
C VAL A 172 3.46 -23.28 -12.56
N GLU A 173 2.35 -23.64 -11.91
CA GLU A 173 1.02 -23.48 -12.50
C GLU A 173 0.39 -22.19 -11.97
N TRP A 174 0.34 -21.18 -12.84
CA TRP A 174 -0.17 -19.86 -12.52
C TRP A 174 -1.69 -19.81 -12.58
N LYS A 175 -2.32 -19.37 -11.49
CA LYS A 175 -3.74 -19.11 -11.36
C LYS A 175 -4.01 -17.59 -11.41
N SER A 176 -5.25 -17.23 -11.73
CA SER A 176 -5.67 -15.81 -11.80
C SER A 176 -5.80 -15.18 -10.42
N GLU A 177 -6.31 -15.97 -9.46
CA GLU A 177 -6.58 -15.51 -8.09
C GLU A 177 -6.08 -16.50 -7.04
N PRO A 178 -5.69 -16.03 -5.83
CA PRO A 178 -5.26 -16.91 -4.73
C PRO A 178 -6.33 -17.91 -4.28
N THR A 179 -7.60 -17.57 -4.41
CA THR A 179 -8.72 -18.48 -4.09
C THR A 179 -8.77 -19.73 -4.97
N GLU A 180 -8.34 -19.62 -6.24
CA GLU A 180 -8.21 -20.77 -7.14
C GLU A 180 -7.07 -21.70 -6.70
N VAL A 181 -5.97 -21.12 -6.19
CA VAL A 181 -4.85 -21.89 -5.62
C VAL A 181 -5.33 -22.67 -4.39
N VAL A 182 -6.06 -22.02 -3.48
CA VAL A 182 -6.63 -22.68 -2.28
C VAL A 182 -7.56 -23.83 -2.67
N ALA A 183 -8.41 -23.61 -3.67
CA ALA A 183 -9.31 -24.66 -4.19
C ALA A 183 -8.55 -25.86 -4.78
N GLN A 184 -7.44 -25.61 -5.49
CA GLN A 184 -6.57 -26.67 -6.02
C GLN A 184 -5.91 -27.46 -4.90
N MET A 185 -5.36 -26.78 -3.89
CA MET A 185 -4.74 -27.41 -2.71
C MET A 185 -5.72 -28.34 -1.97
N ALA A 186 -7.01 -27.98 -1.91
CA ALA A 186 -8.03 -28.81 -1.27
C ALA A 186 -8.32 -30.12 -2.01
N GLN A 187 -8.05 -30.17 -3.30
CA GLN A 187 -8.36 -31.33 -4.16
C GLN A 187 -7.20 -32.32 -4.28
N GLU A 188 -5.96 -31.89 -4.02
CA GLU A 188 -4.76 -32.67 -4.31
C GLU A 188 -3.93 -32.88 -3.04
N GLU A 189 -3.72 -34.14 -2.67
CA GLU A 189 -2.79 -34.51 -1.59
C GLU A 189 -1.35 -34.33 -2.04
N GLY A 190 -0.50 -33.85 -1.14
CA GLY A 190 0.89 -33.52 -1.46
C GLY A 190 1.05 -32.26 -2.32
N ALA A 191 -0.03 -31.51 -2.58
CA ALA A 191 0.04 -30.27 -3.33
C ALA A 191 0.95 -29.24 -2.62
N VAL A 192 1.71 -28.52 -3.43
CA VAL A 192 2.58 -27.40 -2.99
C VAL A 192 2.10 -26.12 -3.67
N ALA A 193 2.04 -25.04 -2.92
CA ALA A 193 1.68 -23.75 -3.47
C ALA A 193 2.52 -22.61 -2.88
N MET A 194 2.63 -21.52 -3.63
CA MET A 194 3.08 -20.23 -3.10
C MET A 194 1.86 -19.32 -2.95
N LEU A 195 1.58 -18.92 -1.72
CA LEU A 195 0.46 -18.05 -1.38
C LEU A 195 0.92 -16.82 -0.60
N PRO A 196 0.28 -15.66 -0.82
CA PRO A 196 0.42 -14.52 0.06
C PRO A 196 -0.51 -14.67 1.28
N GLN A 197 -0.21 -13.98 2.39
CA GLN A 197 -1.24 -13.64 3.35
C GLN A 197 -2.27 -12.68 2.70
N PRO A 198 -3.53 -12.70 3.12
CA PRO A 198 -4.17 -13.58 4.11
C PRO A 198 -4.57 -14.98 3.58
N PHE A 199 -4.24 -15.29 2.34
CA PHE A 199 -4.70 -16.54 1.69
C PHE A 199 -4.01 -17.80 2.25
N VAL A 200 -2.83 -17.68 2.84
CA VAL A 200 -2.25 -18.75 3.67
C VAL A 200 -3.20 -19.10 4.81
N THR A 201 -3.70 -18.12 5.54
CA THR A 201 -4.66 -18.31 6.65
C THR A 201 -6.00 -18.87 6.15
N VAL A 202 -6.48 -18.43 4.97
CA VAL A 202 -7.66 -19.03 4.32
C VAL A 202 -7.42 -20.51 4.03
N ALA A 203 -6.28 -20.85 3.42
CA ALA A 203 -5.92 -22.22 3.08
C ALA A 203 -5.80 -23.10 4.34
N GLN A 204 -5.17 -22.62 5.40
CA GLN A 204 -5.09 -23.35 6.68
C GLN A 204 -6.45 -23.66 7.29
N GLY A 205 -7.45 -22.81 7.05
CA GLY A 205 -8.82 -23.02 7.52
C GLY A 205 -9.66 -23.93 6.63
N GLN A 206 -9.27 -24.18 5.38
CA GLN A 206 -10.06 -24.92 4.40
C GLN A 206 -9.43 -26.23 3.95
N VAL A 207 -8.12 -26.37 4.05
CA VAL A 207 -7.36 -27.52 3.56
C VAL A 207 -6.80 -28.29 4.74
N GLU A 208 -7.34 -29.47 4.99
CA GLU A 208 -6.87 -30.35 6.05
C GLU A 208 -5.42 -30.80 5.77
N GLY A 209 -4.56 -30.74 6.79
CA GLY A 209 -3.15 -31.09 6.68
C GLY A 209 -2.25 -30.06 5.99
N LEU A 210 -2.76 -28.87 5.70
CA LEU A 210 -1.95 -27.78 5.15
C LEU A 210 -1.06 -27.15 6.22
N ARG A 211 0.22 -27.02 5.89
CA ARG A 211 1.21 -26.30 6.70
C ARG A 211 1.92 -25.21 5.89
N VAL A 212 2.49 -24.24 6.57
CA VAL A 212 3.52 -23.36 6.02
C VAL A 212 4.83 -24.14 6.02
N ALA A 213 5.39 -24.37 4.85
CA ALA A 213 6.65 -25.04 4.67
C ALA A 213 7.83 -24.06 4.70
N LEU A 214 7.77 -22.97 3.92
CA LEU A 214 8.84 -21.97 3.86
C LEU A 214 8.24 -20.55 3.92
N ASP A 215 8.90 -19.67 4.66
CA ASP A 215 8.68 -18.22 4.63
C ASP A 215 9.68 -17.59 3.66
N LEU A 216 9.21 -16.99 2.57
CA LEU A 216 10.10 -16.42 1.55
C LEU A 216 10.88 -15.22 2.07
N SER A 217 10.33 -14.48 3.04
CA SER A 217 11.05 -13.36 3.66
C SER A 217 12.24 -13.85 4.47
N ALA A 218 12.03 -14.86 5.32
CA ALA A 218 13.10 -15.46 6.09
C ALA A 218 14.18 -16.10 5.19
N GLN A 219 13.77 -16.71 4.08
CA GLN A 219 14.70 -17.28 3.09
C GLN A 219 15.49 -16.17 2.37
N TRP A 220 14.84 -15.05 2.03
CA TRP A 220 15.49 -13.89 1.41
C TRP A 220 16.50 -13.24 2.34
N ASP A 221 16.09 -12.95 3.58
CA ASP A 221 16.96 -12.35 4.60
C ASP A 221 18.17 -13.24 4.92
N GLY A 222 17.99 -14.56 4.87
CA GLY A 222 19.07 -15.54 5.05
C GLY A 222 20.15 -15.51 3.97
N LEU A 223 19.93 -14.87 2.81
CA LEU A 223 20.94 -14.73 1.77
C LEU A 223 21.98 -13.64 2.07
N ASP A 224 21.72 -12.76 3.04
CA ASP A 224 22.58 -11.62 3.43
C ASP A 224 23.07 -10.81 2.23
N ASN A 225 22.20 -10.59 1.26
CA ASN A 225 22.51 -9.90 -0.01
C ASN A 225 22.35 -8.37 0.07
N GLY A 226 22.13 -7.82 1.28
CA GLY A 226 21.94 -6.39 1.53
C GLY A 226 20.59 -5.83 1.09
N SER A 227 19.64 -6.69 0.63
CA SER A 227 18.28 -6.30 0.27
C SER A 227 17.24 -6.98 1.15
N ARG A 228 16.00 -6.47 1.10
CA ARG A 228 14.82 -7.04 1.76
C ARG A 228 13.75 -7.32 0.73
N LEU A 229 12.93 -8.32 0.97
CA LEU A 229 11.77 -8.58 0.13
C LEU A 229 10.71 -7.50 0.37
N VAL A 230 10.50 -6.61 -0.62
CA VAL A 230 9.48 -5.56 -0.61
C VAL A 230 8.41 -5.92 -1.64
N THR A 231 7.24 -6.31 -1.14
CA THR A 231 6.19 -6.84 -2.03
C THR A 231 5.40 -5.74 -2.70
N ALA A 232 5.00 -4.70 -1.95
CA ALA A 232 4.14 -3.66 -2.48
C ALA A 232 4.51 -2.25 -2.00
N GLY A 233 4.05 -1.27 -2.75
CA GLY A 233 4.19 0.15 -2.43
C GLY A 233 3.01 0.97 -2.94
N LEU A 234 2.98 2.21 -2.52
CA LEU A 234 2.01 3.22 -2.92
C LEU A 234 2.62 4.07 -4.02
N LEU A 235 2.09 4.00 -5.22
CA LEU A 235 2.43 4.89 -6.32
C LEU A 235 1.50 6.10 -6.33
N VAL A 236 2.02 7.25 -6.72
CA VAL A 236 1.24 8.46 -7.01
C VAL A 236 1.53 8.93 -8.43
N ARG A 237 0.55 9.50 -9.11
CA ARG A 237 0.82 10.22 -10.36
C ARG A 237 1.65 11.47 -10.03
N ARG A 238 2.72 11.66 -10.76
CA ARG A 238 3.63 12.83 -10.57
C ARG A 238 2.88 14.15 -10.62
N GLU A 239 2.04 14.32 -11.66
CA GLU A 239 1.22 15.53 -11.84
C GLU A 239 0.36 15.84 -10.59
N PHE A 240 -0.24 14.81 -9.99
CA PHE A 240 -1.05 14.99 -8.78
C PHE A 240 -0.18 15.38 -7.58
N ALA A 241 0.95 14.71 -7.38
CA ALA A 241 1.84 14.98 -6.26
C ALA A 241 2.47 16.38 -6.33
N GLU A 242 2.85 16.83 -7.53
CA GLU A 242 3.42 18.16 -7.75
C GLU A 242 2.36 19.27 -7.61
N ALA A 243 1.11 18.99 -8.01
CA ALA A 243 0.00 19.94 -7.85
C ALA A 243 -0.52 20.03 -6.39
N HIS A 244 -0.41 18.94 -5.62
CA HIS A 244 -1.01 18.80 -4.29
C HIS A 244 -0.03 18.24 -3.25
N PRO A 245 1.17 18.82 -3.06
CA PRO A 245 2.20 18.25 -2.19
C PRO A 245 1.76 18.12 -0.73
N ASP A 246 1.04 19.11 -0.19
CA ASP A 246 0.51 19.08 1.18
C ASP A 246 -0.57 17.99 1.35
N THR A 247 -1.40 17.79 0.33
CA THR A 247 -2.41 16.72 0.29
C THR A 247 -1.76 15.34 0.36
N VAL A 248 -0.66 15.14 -0.39
CA VAL A 248 0.11 13.89 -0.37
C VAL A 248 0.79 13.69 0.99
N ALA A 249 1.35 14.74 1.59
CA ALA A 249 1.95 14.65 2.91
C ALA A 249 0.91 14.24 3.98
N LYS A 250 -0.28 14.86 3.95
CA LYS A 250 -1.38 14.49 4.84
C LYS A 250 -1.88 13.06 4.61
N PHE A 251 -2.01 12.63 3.36
CA PHE A 251 -2.33 11.23 3.03
C PHE A 251 -1.32 10.26 3.67
N LEU A 252 -0.01 10.54 3.59
CA LEU A 252 1.01 9.67 4.18
C LEU A 252 0.92 9.62 5.71
N GLU A 253 0.63 10.73 6.38
CA GLU A 253 0.37 10.78 7.83
C GLU A 253 -0.85 9.89 8.19
N GLU A 254 -1.96 10.05 7.47
CA GLU A 254 -3.20 9.30 7.71
C GLU A 254 -3.04 7.82 7.36
N TYR A 255 -2.30 7.50 6.29
CA TYR A 255 -1.99 6.13 5.92
C TYR A 255 -1.08 5.44 6.97
N ALA A 256 -0.05 6.14 7.46
CA ALA A 256 0.81 5.61 8.51
C ALA A 256 0.01 5.29 9.78
N ALA A 257 -0.85 6.23 10.23
CA ALA A 257 -1.74 6.01 11.37
C ALA A 257 -2.71 4.84 11.16
N SER A 258 -3.21 4.66 9.92
CA SER A 258 -4.04 3.51 9.56
C SER A 258 -3.28 2.19 9.67
N VAL A 259 -2.04 2.13 9.16
CA VAL A 259 -1.17 0.94 9.26
C VAL A 259 -0.88 0.60 10.72
N ASP A 260 -0.51 1.59 11.54
CA ASP A 260 -0.25 1.40 12.96
C ASP A 260 -1.49 0.85 13.67
N TYR A 261 -2.67 1.45 13.42
CA TYR A 261 -3.93 0.96 13.98
C TYR A 261 -4.21 -0.49 13.60
N VAL A 262 -4.03 -0.85 12.32
CA VAL A 262 -4.29 -2.22 11.83
C VAL A 262 -3.36 -3.23 12.51
N ASN A 263 -2.08 -2.89 12.67
CA ASN A 263 -1.11 -3.77 13.31
C ASN A 263 -1.33 -3.90 14.82
N GLU A 264 -1.72 -2.82 15.50
CA GLU A 264 -1.92 -2.80 16.96
C GLU A 264 -3.28 -3.37 17.39
N ASN A 265 -4.30 -3.30 16.50
CA ASN A 265 -5.67 -3.68 16.80
C ASN A 265 -6.22 -4.69 15.78
N PRO A 266 -5.61 -5.89 15.64
CA PRO A 266 -5.96 -6.83 14.57
C PRO A 266 -7.41 -7.32 14.62
N ALA A 267 -8.03 -7.43 15.81
CA ALA A 267 -9.41 -7.85 15.95
C ALA A 267 -10.41 -6.81 15.42
N GLU A 268 -10.21 -5.53 15.78
CA GLU A 268 -11.02 -4.41 15.32
C GLU A 268 -10.79 -4.14 13.83
N ALA A 269 -9.53 -4.16 13.39
CA ALA A 269 -9.15 -3.99 11.99
C ALA A 269 -9.71 -5.09 11.09
N ALA A 270 -9.84 -6.32 11.61
CA ALA A 270 -10.42 -7.42 10.86
C ALA A 270 -11.88 -7.17 10.43
N VAL A 271 -12.65 -6.44 11.24
CA VAL A 271 -14.02 -6.02 10.89
C VAL A 271 -13.99 -5.05 9.69
N LEU A 272 -13.04 -4.12 9.67
CA LEU A 272 -12.86 -3.17 8.57
C LEU A 272 -12.39 -3.88 7.30
N VAL A 273 -11.50 -4.86 7.43
CA VAL A 273 -11.02 -5.70 6.30
C VAL A 273 -12.19 -6.46 5.66
N GLU A 274 -13.11 -7.03 6.47
CA GLU A 274 -14.31 -7.69 5.96
C GLU A 274 -15.29 -6.70 5.33
N ALA A 275 -15.47 -5.53 5.92
CA ALA A 275 -16.33 -4.47 5.36
C ALA A 275 -15.86 -4.04 3.97
N GLN A 276 -14.55 -3.97 3.73
CA GLN A 276 -13.95 -3.71 2.42
C GLN A 276 -14.00 -4.93 1.47
N GLY A 277 -14.51 -6.08 1.90
CA GLY A 277 -14.65 -7.27 1.06
C GLY A 277 -13.33 -7.99 0.73
N ILE A 278 -12.27 -7.76 1.51
CA ILE A 278 -10.95 -8.38 1.28
C ILE A 278 -11.00 -9.86 1.67
N VAL A 279 -11.22 -10.15 2.95
CA VAL A 279 -11.49 -11.51 3.50
C VAL A 279 -12.41 -11.39 4.71
N LYS A 280 -12.91 -12.55 5.19
CA LYS A 280 -13.73 -12.60 6.41
C LYS A 280 -12.95 -12.17 7.65
N ALA A 281 -13.60 -11.48 8.58
CA ALA A 281 -12.99 -10.95 9.80
C ALA A 281 -12.22 -12.02 10.59
N ALA A 282 -12.79 -13.21 10.77
CA ALA A 282 -12.13 -14.31 11.47
C ALA A 282 -10.82 -14.81 10.80
N VAL A 283 -10.66 -14.56 9.49
CA VAL A 283 -9.42 -14.83 8.76
C VAL A 283 -8.47 -13.64 8.91
N ALA A 284 -8.98 -12.42 8.72
CA ALA A 284 -8.19 -11.20 8.79
C ALA A 284 -7.49 -11.04 10.14
N GLU A 285 -8.20 -11.26 11.25
CA GLU A 285 -7.67 -11.20 12.62
C GLU A 285 -6.41 -12.07 12.80
N LYS A 286 -6.43 -13.28 12.24
CA LYS A 286 -5.31 -14.23 12.32
C LYS A 286 -4.18 -13.88 11.31
N ALA A 287 -4.54 -13.30 10.18
CA ALA A 287 -3.60 -13.03 9.10
C ALA A 287 -2.83 -11.71 9.29
N ILE A 288 -3.46 -10.66 9.82
CA ILE A 288 -2.87 -9.32 9.98
C ILE A 288 -1.46 -9.36 10.58
N PRO A 289 -1.17 -10.10 11.68
CA PRO A 289 0.17 -10.14 12.25
C PRO A 289 1.25 -10.69 11.29
N ASN A 290 0.84 -11.37 10.23
CA ASN A 290 1.74 -11.98 9.24
C ASN A 290 1.64 -11.29 7.85
N CYS A 291 0.96 -10.14 7.76
CA CYS A 291 0.80 -9.40 6.51
C CYS A 291 1.94 -8.38 6.26
N SER A 292 2.87 -8.23 7.20
CA SER A 292 4.03 -7.32 7.09
C SER A 292 3.65 -5.92 6.58
N LEU A 293 2.53 -5.38 7.11
CA LEU A 293 2.03 -4.06 6.73
C LEU A 293 2.93 -2.98 7.33
N VAL A 294 3.37 -2.05 6.48
CA VAL A 294 4.28 -0.97 6.85
C VAL A 294 3.92 0.33 6.13
N CYS A 295 4.45 1.45 6.63
CA CYS A 295 4.52 2.72 5.92
C CYS A 295 5.96 3.22 6.00
N ILE A 296 6.82 2.74 5.10
CA ILE A 296 8.23 3.18 5.03
C ILE A 296 8.33 4.24 3.93
N THR A 297 8.77 5.45 4.30
CA THR A 297 8.84 6.63 3.42
C THR A 297 10.26 7.19 3.31
N GLY A 298 10.48 8.15 2.43
CA GLY A 298 11.74 8.92 2.35
C GLY A 298 12.98 8.06 2.08
N ALA A 299 14.06 8.35 2.77
CA ALA A 299 15.37 7.71 2.54
C ALA A 299 15.35 6.19 2.86
N ASP A 300 14.59 5.78 3.88
CA ASP A 300 14.49 4.37 4.26
C ASP A 300 13.72 3.57 3.20
N MET A 301 12.64 4.15 2.65
CA MET A 301 11.93 3.58 1.50
C MET A 301 12.86 3.41 0.31
N LYS A 302 13.59 4.48 -0.06
CA LYS A 302 14.52 4.44 -1.19
C LYS A 302 15.56 3.33 -0.99
N THR A 303 16.14 3.22 0.20
CA THR A 303 17.15 2.19 0.51
C THR A 303 16.57 0.78 0.36
N ALA A 304 15.42 0.52 0.99
CA ALA A 304 14.79 -0.80 0.98
C ALA A 304 14.37 -1.22 -0.44
N VAL A 305 13.70 -0.29 -1.16
CA VAL A 305 13.13 -0.58 -2.48
C VAL A 305 14.23 -0.66 -3.55
N SER A 306 15.24 0.24 -3.54
CA SER A 306 16.31 0.20 -4.53
C SER A 306 17.14 -1.09 -4.42
N GLY A 307 17.44 -1.57 -3.21
CA GLY A 307 18.12 -2.83 -3.00
C GLY A 307 17.33 -4.02 -3.56
N TYR A 308 16.01 -4.05 -3.30
CA TYR A 308 15.13 -5.07 -3.85
C TYR A 308 15.04 -5.00 -5.38
N LEU A 309 14.81 -3.83 -5.96
CA LEU A 309 14.74 -3.64 -7.41
C LEU A 309 16.06 -3.98 -8.10
N GLN A 310 17.22 -3.67 -7.47
CA GLN A 310 18.52 -4.05 -7.99
C GLN A 310 18.67 -5.56 -8.08
N THR A 311 18.25 -6.30 -7.05
CA THR A 311 18.26 -7.77 -7.06
C THR A 311 17.40 -8.32 -8.22
N LEU A 312 16.24 -7.72 -8.47
CA LEU A 312 15.38 -8.11 -9.60
C LEU A 312 15.99 -7.72 -10.94
N TYR A 313 16.59 -6.53 -11.04
CA TYR A 313 17.26 -6.07 -12.26
C TYR A 313 18.42 -6.99 -12.65
N ASP A 314 19.24 -7.39 -11.68
CA ASP A 314 20.37 -8.29 -11.90
C ASP A 314 19.89 -9.69 -12.32
N LEU A 315 18.73 -10.14 -11.82
CA LEU A 315 18.08 -11.37 -12.28
C LEU A 315 17.62 -11.26 -13.74
N LYS A 316 16.91 -10.16 -14.05
CA LYS A 316 16.38 -9.88 -15.39
C LYS A 316 15.92 -8.42 -15.48
N PRO A 317 16.58 -7.56 -16.30
CA PRO A 317 16.27 -6.13 -16.35
C PRO A 317 14.80 -5.78 -16.64
N GLU A 318 14.10 -6.60 -17.44
CA GLU A 318 12.71 -6.37 -17.80
C GLU A 318 11.75 -6.45 -16.59
N THR A 319 12.18 -7.07 -15.48
CA THR A 319 11.38 -7.17 -14.24
C THR A 319 11.08 -5.81 -13.62
N VAL A 320 11.92 -4.81 -13.92
CA VAL A 320 11.83 -3.43 -13.42
C VAL A 320 11.64 -2.40 -14.55
N GLY A 321 11.24 -2.87 -15.75
CA GLY A 321 11.01 -2.00 -16.91
C GLY A 321 12.23 -1.76 -17.79
N GLY A 322 13.28 -2.56 -17.66
CA GLY A 322 14.49 -2.52 -18.52
C GLY A 322 15.62 -1.64 -18.00
N ALA A 323 15.36 -0.79 -17.02
CA ALA A 323 16.37 0.06 -16.35
C ALA A 323 16.00 0.28 -14.89
N MET A 324 17.00 0.43 -14.03
CA MET A 324 16.77 0.86 -12.65
C MET A 324 16.19 2.29 -12.65
N PRO A 325 15.14 2.55 -11.86
CA PRO A 325 14.61 3.89 -11.71
C PRO A 325 15.64 4.81 -11.06
N ASP A 326 15.69 6.06 -11.51
CA ASP A 326 16.52 7.09 -10.90
C ASP A 326 15.86 7.70 -9.64
N ASP A 327 16.51 8.72 -9.07
CA ASP A 327 16.04 9.39 -7.86
C ASP A 327 14.65 10.03 -8.00
N GLY A 328 14.23 10.36 -9.22
CA GLY A 328 12.91 10.91 -9.50
C GLY A 328 11.76 9.92 -9.26
N PHE A 329 12.03 8.64 -9.14
CA PHE A 329 11.03 7.65 -8.80
C PHE A 329 10.56 7.75 -7.35
N TYR A 330 11.41 8.24 -6.46
CA TYR A 330 11.14 8.23 -5.01
C TYR A 330 10.63 9.58 -4.53
N TRP A 331 9.47 9.61 -3.90
CA TRP A 331 8.97 10.79 -3.20
C TRP A 331 9.76 10.99 -1.90
N MET A 332 10.47 12.10 -1.80
CA MET A 332 11.33 12.40 -0.65
C MET A 332 10.71 13.41 0.34
N GLY A 333 9.46 13.77 0.12
CA GLY A 333 8.79 14.84 0.86
C GLY A 333 8.99 16.20 0.20
N THR A 334 8.33 17.20 0.76
CA THR A 334 8.47 18.63 0.38
C THR A 334 9.52 19.31 1.21
#